data_ebb1961e34c3c170db249661db8a169f
#
_entry.id   ebb1961e34c3c170db249661db8a169f
#
_cell.length_a   1.000
_cell.length_b   1.000
_cell.length_c   1.000
_cell.angle_alpha   90.00
_cell.angle_beta   90.00
_cell.angle_gamma   90.00
#
_symmetry.space_group_name_H-M   'P 1'
#
loop_
_entity.id
_entity.type
_entity.pdbx_description
1 polymer ?
#
loop_
_entity_poly.entity_id
_entity_poly.type
_entity_poly.pdbx_seq_one_letter_code
_entity_poly.pdbx_strand_id
1 'polypeptide(L)'
;NVDDKMAEELNLPAGYKSIGIVTADCDDVTYTALDQATKMAEVTVGYGKSFYGGAANANTKLAGEVIGIIAGPTPAEVRSGLNAIVDLENEACFYSANEDDTIAYYAHCVSRTGSYLSKTAGVEEGEALAYLIAPPIEAMYALDAALKAADVTLTAFFGPPSETNFG
;
A
#
# COMPACT_ATOMS: atom_id res chain seq x y z
N ASN A 1 11.17 -7.14 21.41
CA ASN A 1 11.45 -5.71 21.24
C ASN A 1 12.55 -5.53 20.21
N VAL A 2 12.37 -4.57 19.37
CA VAL A 2 13.37 -4.11 18.40
C VAL A 2 14.51 -3.41 19.15
N ASP A 3 15.76 -3.56 18.65
CA ASP A 3 16.92 -2.83 19.17
C ASP A 3 16.73 -1.31 18.99
N ASP A 4 17.24 -0.53 19.96
CA ASP A 4 17.04 0.93 19.96
C ASP A 4 17.63 1.61 18.71
N LYS A 5 18.75 1.12 18.18
CA LYS A 5 19.35 1.66 16.93
C LYS A 5 18.48 1.37 15.72
N MET A 6 17.90 0.17 15.66
CA MET A 6 16.98 -0.17 14.57
C MET A 6 15.68 0.64 14.67
N ALA A 7 15.18 0.88 15.87
CA ALA A 7 14.04 1.73 16.09
C ALA A 7 14.29 3.19 15.64
N GLU A 8 15.49 3.70 15.90
CA GLU A 8 15.95 5.02 15.44
C GLU A 8 16.02 5.10 13.91
N GLU A 9 16.66 4.13 13.24
CA GLU A 9 16.74 4.07 11.77
C GLU A 9 15.37 3.99 11.09
N LEU A 10 14.42 3.28 11.72
CA LEU A 10 13.05 3.18 11.23
C LEU A 10 12.16 4.36 11.64
N ASN A 11 12.68 5.33 12.38
CA ASN A 11 11.95 6.48 12.91
C ASN A 11 10.67 6.08 13.67
N LEU A 12 10.75 5.02 14.48
CA LEU A 12 9.59 4.52 15.20
C LEU A 12 9.17 5.48 16.31
N PRO A 13 7.86 5.63 16.58
CA PRO A 13 7.38 6.42 17.68
C PRO A 13 7.90 5.91 19.04
N ALA A 14 8.07 6.82 19.97
CA ALA A 14 8.48 6.46 21.33
C ALA A 14 7.52 5.42 21.94
N GLY A 15 8.07 4.34 22.46
CA GLY A 15 7.28 3.24 23.05
C GLY A 15 6.89 2.14 22.05
N TYR A 16 7.01 2.36 20.73
CA TYR A 16 6.69 1.37 19.70
C TYR A 16 7.92 0.51 19.42
N LYS A 17 8.12 -0.52 20.24
CA LYS A 17 9.26 -1.44 20.15
C LYS A 17 8.93 -2.83 19.61
N SER A 18 7.71 -3.04 19.21
CA SER A 18 7.30 -4.26 18.49
C SER A 18 7.14 -3.92 17.02
N ILE A 19 7.73 -4.73 16.13
CA ILE A 19 7.58 -4.55 14.69
C ILE A 19 7.06 -5.82 14.05
N GLY A 20 6.33 -5.65 12.94
CA GLY A 20 5.93 -6.67 12.00
C GLY A 20 6.48 -6.33 10.63
N ILE A 21 6.96 -7.33 9.92
CA ILE A 21 7.52 -7.18 8.58
C ILE A 21 6.71 -8.06 7.64
N VAL A 22 6.32 -7.50 6.53
CA VAL A 22 5.62 -8.19 5.45
C VAL A 22 6.33 -7.95 4.13
N THR A 23 6.28 -8.93 3.26
CA THR A 23 6.69 -8.83 1.87
C THR A 23 5.65 -9.53 1.00
N ALA A 24 5.41 -9.01 -0.19
CA ALA A 24 4.43 -9.53 -1.13
C ALA A 24 4.85 -9.24 -2.58
N ASP A 25 4.18 -9.88 -3.51
CA ASP A 25 4.47 -9.75 -4.95
C ASP A 25 3.85 -8.49 -5.58
N CYS A 26 2.89 -7.86 -4.89
CA CYS A 26 2.21 -6.66 -5.39
C CYS A 26 2.29 -5.54 -4.35
N ASP A 27 2.98 -4.48 -4.71
CA ASP A 27 3.17 -3.33 -3.84
C ASP A 27 1.88 -2.53 -3.60
N ASP A 28 1.05 -2.34 -4.63
CA ASP A 28 -0.17 -1.56 -4.51
C ASP A 28 -1.21 -2.19 -3.58
N VAL A 29 -1.36 -3.51 -3.64
CA VAL A 29 -2.17 -4.26 -2.67
C VAL A 29 -1.59 -4.11 -1.27
N THR A 30 -0.26 -4.23 -1.14
CA THR A 30 0.42 -4.08 0.14
C THR A 30 0.26 -2.68 0.73
N TYR A 31 0.31 -1.62 -0.08
CA TYR A 31 0.08 -0.25 0.43
C TYR A 31 -1.34 -0.07 0.97
N THR A 32 -2.34 -0.61 0.29
CA THR A 32 -3.71 -0.60 0.80
C THR A 32 -3.89 -1.47 2.04
N ALA A 33 -3.17 -2.61 2.12
CA ALA A 33 -3.17 -3.50 3.28
C ALA A 33 -2.46 -2.90 4.50
N LEU A 34 -1.35 -2.18 4.29
CA LEU A 34 -0.68 -1.42 5.35
C LEU A 34 -1.60 -0.36 5.96
N ASP A 35 -2.37 0.34 5.12
CA ASP A 35 -3.38 1.29 5.60
C ASP A 35 -4.48 0.59 6.41
N GLN A 36 -4.94 -0.57 5.94
CA GLN A 36 -5.93 -1.36 6.67
C GLN A 36 -5.43 -1.76 8.06
N ALA A 37 -4.16 -2.12 8.20
CA ALA A 37 -3.57 -2.42 9.50
C ALA A 37 -3.69 -1.27 10.49
N THR A 38 -3.48 -0.02 10.03
CA THR A 38 -3.58 1.18 10.90
C THR A 38 -5.01 1.48 11.37
N LYS A 39 -6.02 0.88 10.75
CA LYS A 39 -7.44 0.98 11.14
C LYS A 39 -7.88 -0.12 12.08
N MET A 40 -7.19 -1.27 12.04
CA MET A 40 -7.58 -2.49 12.77
C MET A 40 -6.80 -2.70 14.06
N ALA A 41 -5.66 -2.03 14.23
CA ALA A 41 -4.78 -2.18 15.38
C ALA A 41 -4.06 -0.87 15.72
N GLU A 42 -3.56 -0.76 16.93
CA GLU A 42 -2.71 0.36 17.35
C GLU A 42 -1.29 0.19 16.77
N VAL A 43 -1.18 0.43 15.46
CA VAL A 43 0.08 0.33 14.74
C VAL A 43 0.30 1.55 13.85
N THR A 44 1.55 1.82 13.54
CA THR A 44 1.97 2.79 12.53
C THR A 44 2.81 2.11 11.46
N VAL A 45 2.78 2.63 10.24
CA VAL A 45 3.66 2.18 9.16
C VAL A 45 4.99 2.92 9.26
N GLY A 46 6.04 2.19 9.60
CA GLY A 46 7.41 2.72 9.66
C GLY A 46 8.08 2.72 8.29
N TYR A 47 7.72 1.78 7.42
CA TYR A 47 8.27 1.67 6.08
C TYR A 47 7.29 0.96 5.15
N GLY A 48 7.18 1.42 3.91
CA GLY A 48 6.40 0.76 2.87
C GLY A 48 6.90 1.23 1.51
N LYS A 49 7.67 0.37 0.82
CA LYS A 49 8.22 0.67 -0.51
C LYS A 49 8.44 -0.59 -1.32
N SER A 50 8.26 -0.44 -2.63
CA SER A 50 8.72 -1.41 -3.61
C SER A 50 10.23 -1.54 -3.55
N PHE A 51 10.71 -2.75 -3.71
CA PHE A 51 12.11 -3.08 -3.61
C PHE A 51 12.53 -3.95 -4.79
N TYR A 52 12.92 -3.32 -5.87
CA TYR A 52 13.44 -3.99 -7.05
C TYR A 52 14.93 -4.30 -6.85
N GLY A 53 15.20 -5.36 -6.12
CA GLY A 53 16.54 -5.80 -5.78
C GLY A 53 17.31 -6.47 -6.93
N GLY A 54 17.04 -6.08 -8.17
CA GLY A 54 17.62 -6.69 -9.36
C GLY A 54 16.81 -7.89 -9.85
N ALA A 55 16.65 -8.02 -11.15
CA ALA A 55 15.75 -8.97 -11.81
C ALA A 55 15.98 -10.45 -11.40
N ALA A 56 17.20 -10.83 -11.04
CA ALA A 56 17.49 -12.19 -10.61
C ALA A 56 16.97 -12.51 -9.19
N ASN A 57 16.86 -11.51 -8.34
CA ASN A 57 16.38 -11.68 -6.97
C ASN A 57 14.88 -11.49 -6.84
N ALA A 58 14.26 -10.73 -7.73
CA ALA A 58 12.82 -10.54 -7.78
C ALA A 58 12.03 -11.78 -8.22
N ASN A 59 12.70 -12.78 -8.77
CA ASN A 59 12.06 -13.99 -9.32
C ASN A 59 11.98 -15.17 -8.36
N THR A 60 12.37 -15.02 -7.11
CA THR A 60 12.21 -16.09 -6.12
C THR A 60 10.90 -15.92 -5.35
N LYS A 61 10.22 -17.03 -5.04
CA LYS A 61 8.99 -17.00 -4.24
C LYS A 61 9.12 -16.35 -2.85
N LEU A 62 10.35 -16.09 -2.42
CA LEU A 62 10.65 -15.49 -1.11
C LEU A 62 11.18 -14.06 -1.20
N ALA A 63 11.42 -13.57 -2.41
CA ALA A 63 11.99 -12.25 -2.65
C ALA A 63 10.91 -11.21 -2.97
N GLY A 64 9.86 -11.09 -2.23
CA GLY A 64 8.77 -10.15 -2.49
C GLY A 64 9.23 -8.80 -3.04
N GLU A 65 8.44 -8.20 -3.90
CA GLU A 65 8.75 -6.93 -4.56
C GLU A 65 8.56 -5.71 -3.66
N VAL A 66 7.91 -5.89 -2.53
CA VAL A 66 7.61 -4.83 -1.57
C VAL A 66 8.02 -5.24 -0.16
N ILE A 67 8.47 -4.28 0.63
CA ILE A 67 8.67 -4.44 2.07
C ILE A 67 7.76 -3.47 2.80
N GLY A 68 6.89 -4.01 3.65
CA GLY A 68 6.10 -3.26 4.61
C GLY A 68 6.57 -3.52 6.03
N ILE A 69 6.74 -2.47 6.83
CA ILE A 69 7.08 -2.58 8.25
C ILE A 69 6.05 -1.78 9.05
N ILE A 70 5.35 -2.48 9.92
CA ILE A 70 4.48 -1.86 10.92
C ILE A 70 5.11 -1.94 12.30
N ALA A 71 4.84 -0.94 13.13
CA ALA A 71 5.29 -0.90 14.51
C ALA A 71 4.11 -0.63 15.44
N GLY A 72 4.17 -1.18 16.65
CA GLY A 72 3.14 -1.01 17.66
C GLY A 72 3.70 -1.08 19.08
N PRO A 73 2.88 -0.69 20.08
CA PRO A 73 3.30 -0.70 21.47
C PRO A 73 3.48 -2.11 22.03
N THR A 74 2.77 -3.08 21.48
CA THR A 74 2.81 -4.49 21.94
C THR A 74 2.88 -5.47 20.78
N PRO A 75 3.42 -6.68 21.02
CA PRO A 75 3.39 -7.76 20.02
C PRO A 75 1.96 -8.17 19.61
N ALA A 76 0.97 -7.99 20.49
CA ALA A 76 -0.42 -8.30 20.19
C ALA A 76 -1.00 -7.35 19.14
N GLU A 77 -0.76 -6.05 19.29
CA GLU A 77 -1.18 -5.04 18.30
C GLU A 77 -0.53 -5.27 16.94
N VAL A 78 0.79 -5.52 16.93
CA VAL A 78 1.51 -5.82 15.69
C VAL A 78 0.96 -7.09 15.02
N ARG A 79 0.63 -8.13 15.79
CA ARG A 79 0.01 -9.35 15.25
C ARG A 79 -1.35 -9.07 14.64
N SER A 80 -2.18 -8.26 15.32
CA SER A 80 -3.49 -7.84 14.79
C SER A 80 -3.33 -7.06 13.48
N GLY A 81 -2.37 -6.15 13.42
CA GLY A 81 -2.04 -5.42 12.19
C GLY A 81 -1.57 -6.33 11.06
N LEU A 82 -0.67 -7.28 11.35
CA LEU A 82 -0.21 -8.26 10.35
C LEU A 82 -1.35 -9.16 9.85
N ASN A 83 -2.26 -9.58 10.72
CA ASN A 83 -3.42 -10.35 10.30
C ASN A 83 -4.31 -9.54 9.35
N ALA A 84 -4.56 -8.27 9.64
CA ALA A 84 -5.33 -7.40 8.76
C ALA A 84 -4.67 -7.22 7.37
N ILE A 85 -3.33 -7.16 7.33
CA ILE A 85 -2.58 -7.14 6.06
C ILE A 85 -2.81 -8.44 5.29
N VAL A 86 -2.59 -9.59 5.93
CA VAL A 86 -2.74 -10.90 5.29
C VAL A 86 -4.17 -11.14 4.81
N ASP A 87 -5.18 -10.72 5.58
CA ASP A 87 -6.58 -10.86 5.20
C ASP A 87 -6.87 -10.06 3.93
N LEU A 88 -6.43 -8.80 3.85
CA LEU A 88 -6.63 -7.97 2.66
C LEU A 88 -5.85 -8.48 1.46
N GLU A 89 -4.60 -8.91 1.63
CA GLU A 89 -3.78 -9.52 0.56
C GLU A 89 -4.47 -10.75 -0.04
N ASN A 90 -5.12 -11.57 0.79
CA ASN A 90 -5.85 -12.75 0.33
C ASN A 90 -7.20 -12.43 -0.34
N GLU A 91 -7.79 -11.29 -0.03
CA GLU A 91 -9.10 -10.86 -0.57
C GLU A 91 -8.94 -9.94 -1.80
N ALA A 92 -7.74 -9.43 -2.05
CA ALA A 92 -7.50 -8.50 -3.15
C ALA A 92 -7.80 -9.14 -4.51
N CYS A 93 -8.52 -8.40 -5.34
CA CYS A 93 -8.91 -8.83 -6.67
C CYS A 93 -8.34 -7.87 -7.71
N PHE A 94 -7.80 -8.43 -8.78
CA PHE A 94 -7.48 -7.71 -10.00
C PHE A 94 -8.63 -7.81 -10.98
N TYR A 95 -8.82 -6.76 -11.76
CA TYR A 95 -9.82 -6.70 -12.82
C TYR A 95 -9.13 -6.78 -14.17
N SER A 96 -9.86 -7.23 -15.19
CA SER A 96 -9.40 -7.23 -16.58
C SER A 96 -9.97 -6.03 -17.33
N ALA A 97 -9.12 -5.35 -18.08
CA ALA A 97 -9.51 -4.26 -18.97
C ALA A 97 -9.79 -4.74 -20.40
N ASN A 98 -9.57 -6.03 -20.70
CA ASN A 98 -9.82 -6.62 -22.00
C ASN A 98 -10.36 -8.05 -21.90
N GLU A 99 -10.87 -8.58 -23.03
CA GLU A 99 -11.50 -9.90 -23.07
C GLU A 99 -10.51 -11.06 -22.86
N ASP A 100 -9.24 -10.85 -23.17
CA ASP A 100 -8.20 -11.89 -23.13
C ASP A 100 -7.51 -11.99 -21.75
N ASP A 101 -7.93 -11.20 -20.77
CA ASP A 101 -7.31 -11.11 -19.44
C ASP A 101 -5.80 -10.80 -19.45
N THR A 102 -5.33 -10.13 -20.48
CA THR A 102 -3.91 -9.77 -20.63
C THR A 102 -3.58 -8.39 -20.09
N ILE A 103 -4.61 -7.56 -19.81
CA ILE A 103 -4.45 -6.22 -19.25
C ILE A 103 -5.17 -6.19 -17.90
N ALA A 104 -4.40 -6.38 -16.85
CA ALA A 104 -4.91 -6.33 -15.49
C ALA A 104 -4.79 -4.93 -14.90
N TYR A 105 -5.73 -4.58 -14.02
CA TYR A 105 -5.65 -3.40 -13.17
C TYR A 105 -6.14 -3.72 -11.77
N TYR A 106 -5.69 -2.92 -10.80
CA TYR A 106 -6.15 -2.95 -9.42
C TYR A 106 -6.90 -1.66 -9.11
N ALA A 107 -8.12 -1.80 -8.65
CA ALA A 107 -8.96 -0.69 -8.21
C ALA A 107 -9.57 -1.03 -6.85
N HIS A 108 -9.34 -0.19 -5.86
CA HIS A 108 -9.79 -0.40 -4.51
C HIS A 108 -10.51 0.84 -3.98
N CYS A 109 -11.73 0.64 -3.52
CA CYS A 109 -12.49 1.70 -2.84
C CYS A 109 -12.19 1.63 -1.34
N VAL A 110 -11.35 2.54 -0.87
CA VAL A 110 -11.05 2.73 0.54
C VAL A 110 -12.15 3.61 1.13
N SER A 111 -13.12 2.99 1.78
CA SER A 111 -14.27 3.71 2.36
C SER A 111 -13.87 4.70 3.45
N ARG A 112 -12.76 4.44 4.12
CA ARG A 112 -12.15 5.27 5.14
C ARG A 112 -10.65 5.04 5.15
N THR A 113 -9.87 6.07 4.89
CA THR A 113 -8.40 6.01 4.98
C THR A 113 -7.95 5.87 6.42
N GLY A 114 -6.90 5.07 6.62
CA GLY A 114 -6.11 5.05 7.85
C GLY A 114 -5.00 6.10 7.80
N SER A 115 -4.08 6.02 8.72
CA SER A 115 -2.98 6.98 8.86
C SER A 115 -1.90 6.87 7.77
N TYR A 116 -1.87 5.79 7.00
CA TYR A 116 -0.87 5.59 5.96
C TYR A 116 -1.30 6.19 4.61
N LEU A 117 -2.45 5.80 4.08
CA LEU A 117 -2.93 6.32 2.79
C LEU A 117 -3.39 7.78 2.88
N SER A 118 -3.96 8.22 4.00
CA SER A 118 -4.29 9.64 4.18
C SER A 118 -3.06 10.52 4.02
N LYS A 119 -1.95 10.14 4.64
CA LYS A 119 -0.68 10.85 4.53
C LYS A 119 -0.11 10.78 3.10
N THR A 120 -0.19 9.63 2.46
CA THR A 120 0.32 9.43 1.09
C THR A 120 -0.49 10.22 0.07
N ALA A 121 -1.81 10.23 0.20
CA ALA A 121 -2.73 10.94 -0.68
C ALA A 121 -2.91 12.43 -0.35
N GLY A 122 -2.45 12.88 0.83
CA GLY A 122 -2.62 14.25 1.28
C GLY A 122 -4.07 14.62 1.63
N VAL A 123 -4.83 13.66 2.16
CA VAL A 123 -6.22 13.82 2.63
C VAL A 123 -6.31 13.68 4.14
N GLU A 124 -7.42 14.09 4.74
CA GLU A 124 -7.67 13.87 6.16
C GLU A 124 -7.87 12.37 6.45
N GLU A 125 -7.38 11.91 7.60
CA GLU A 125 -7.62 10.54 8.03
C GLU A 125 -9.12 10.30 8.23
N GLY A 126 -9.62 9.21 7.66
CA GLY A 126 -11.04 8.88 7.68
C GLY A 126 -11.80 9.25 6.42
N GLU A 127 -11.23 10.03 5.51
CA GLU A 127 -11.85 10.31 4.21
C GLU A 127 -11.87 9.07 3.32
N ALA A 128 -12.84 9.01 2.41
CA ALA A 128 -12.91 7.96 1.40
C ALA A 128 -11.91 8.25 0.28
N LEU A 129 -11.27 7.20 -0.22
CA LEU A 129 -10.28 7.27 -1.28
C LEU A 129 -10.53 6.19 -2.33
N ALA A 130 -10.46 6.54 -3.60
CA ALA A 130 -10.35 5.56 -4.68
C ALA A 130 -8.87 5.39 -5.03
N TYR A 131 -8.39 4.16 -4.92
CA TYR A 131 -7.03 3.77 -5.28
C TYR A 131 -7.07 3.01 -6.60
N LEU A 132 -6.31 3.45 -7.59
CA LEU A 132 -6.26 2.83 -8.90
C LEU A 132 -4.82 2.72 -9.37
N ILE A 133 -4.45 1.53 -9.83
CA ILE A 133 -3.28 1.32 -10.68
C ILE A 133 -3.66 0.47 -11.88
N ALA A 134 -3.16 0.86 -13.03
CA ALA A 134 -3.42 0.20 -14.30
C ALA A 134 -2.25 0.50 -15.26
N PRO A 135 -2.12 -0.22 -16.38
CA PRO A 135 -1.22 0.17 -17.44
C PRO A 135 -1.49 1.62 -17.89
N PRO A 136 -0.48 2.35 -18.39
CA PRO A 136 -0.55 3.81 -18.53
C PRO A 136 -1.74 4.34 -19.32
N ILE A 137 -2.13 3.67 -20.41
CA ILE A 137 -3.26 4.13 -21.23
C ILE A 137 -4.58 3.91 -20.49
N GLU A 138 -4.76 2.74 -19.92
CA GLU A 138 -5.95 2.36 -19.17
C GLU A 138 -6.11 3.24 -17.93
N ALA A 139 -5.01 3.53 -17.24
CA ALA A 139 -5.01 4.43 -16.07
C ALA A 139 -5.48 5.84 -16.43
N MET A 140 -5.00 6.41 -17.53
CA MET A 140 -5.42 7.73 -17.99
C MET A 140 -6.90 7.77 -18.39
N TYR A 141 -7.36 6.74 -19.07
CA TYR A 141 -8.78 6.60 -19.44
C TYR A 141 -9.69 6.47 -18.22
N ALA A 142 -9.30 5.62 -17.28
CA ALA A 142 -10.08 5.39 -16.05
C ALA A 142 -10.11 6.63 -15.17
N LEU A 143 -9.00 7.35 -15.03
CA LEU A 143 -8.94 8.60 -14.29
C LEU A 143 -9.87 9.67 -14.89
N ASP A 144 -9.81 9.89 -16.21
CA ASP A 144 -10.68 10.84 -16.89
C ASP A 144 -12.17 10.47 -16.73
N ALA A 145 -12.48 9.17 -16.85
CA ALA A 145 -13.82 8.66 -16.65
C ALA A 145 -14.31 8.87 -15.21
N ALA A 146 -13.48 8.61 -14.21
CA ALA A 146 -13.83 8.79 -12.81
C ALA A 146 -14.14 10.27 -12.48
N LEU A 147 -13.28 11.19 -12.95
CA LEU A 147 -13.46 12.63 -12.75
C LEU A 147 -14.72 13.20 -13.43
N LYS A 148 -15.22 12.54 -14.47
CA LYS A 148 -16.46 12.92 -15.17
C LYS A 148 -17.70 12.27 -14.58
N ALA A 149 -17.57 11.08 -14.01
CA ALA A 149 -18.70 10.27 -13.56
C ALA A 149 -19.09 10.50 -12.10
N ALA A 150 -18.19 11.02 -11.27
CA ALA A 150 -18.41 11.19 -9.84
C ALA A 150 -17.83 12.52 -9.33
N ASP A 151 -18.35 12.97 -8.20
CA ASP A 151 -17.80 14.11 -7.47
C ASP A 151 -16.57 13.67 -6.68
N VAL A 152 -15.44 13.57 -7.39
CA VAL A 152 -14.15 13.17 -6.84
C VAL A 152 -13.08 14.18 -7.22
N THR A 153 -12.06 14.30 -6.38
CA THR A 153 -10.91 15.16 -6.58
C THR A 153 -9.64 14.31 -6.73
N LEU A 154 -8.83 14.63 -7.72
CA LEU A 154 -7.52 14.02 -7.87
C LEU A 154 -6.59 14.50 -6.75
N THR A 155 -6.11 13.60 -5.92
CA THR A 155 -5.25 13.92 -4.77
C THR A 155 -3.79 13.56 -5.02
N ALA A 156 -3.51 12.35 -5.47
CA ALA A 156 -2.17 11.92 -5.81
C ALA A 156 -2.17 11.27 -7.20
N PHE A 157 -1.21 11.65 -8.03
CA PHE A 157 -1.10 11.16 -9.39
C PHE A 157 0.35 10.83 -9.72
N PHE A 158 0.60 9.58 -10.04
CA PHE A 158 1.89 9.06 -10.44
C PHE A 158 1.85 8.75 -11.94
N GLY A 159 2.17 9.73 -12.75
CA GLY A 159 2.08 9.66 -14.21
C GLY A 159 2.55 10.96 -14.87
N PRO A 160 2.32 11.12 -16.19
CA PRO A 160 2.69 12.34 -16.90
C PRO A 160 2.07 13.60 -16.28
N PRO A 161 2.77 14.74 -16.17
CA PRO A 161 4.12 14.98 -16.68
C PRO A 161 5.25 14.63 -15.70
N SER A 162 4.94 14.06 -14.53
CA SER A 162 5.99 13.69 -13.59
C SER A 162 6.81 12.52 -14.11
N GLU A 163 8.12 12.63 -14.01
CA GLU A 163 9.02 11.51 -14.28
C GLU A 163 8.99 10.58 -13.07
N THR A 164 8.10 9.62 -13.12
CA THR A 164 8.07 8.56 -12.12
C THR A 164 8.71 7.33 -12.71
N ASN A 165 9.89 7.01 -12.24
CA ASN A 165 10.51 5.74 -12.52
C ASN A 165 10.16 4.79 -11.40
N PHE A 166 8.96 4.23 -11.46
CA PHE A 166 8.55 3.12 -10.63
C PHE A 166 8.85 1.84 -11.40
N GLY A 167 10.11 1.51 -11.48
CA GLY A 167 10.58 0.26 -11.99
C GLY A 167 11.12 -0.57 -10.85
#